data_6ff83fac30e1b5dc7ed8a82ba15c4170
#
_entry.id   6ff83fac30e1b5dc7ed8a82ba15c4170
#
_cell.length_a   1.000
_cell.length_b   1.000
_cell.length_c   1.000
_cell.angle_alpha   90.00
_cell.angle_beta   90.00
_cell.angle_gamma   90.00
#
_symmetry.space_group_name_H-M   'P 1'
#
loop_
_entity.id
_entity.type
_entity.pdbx_description
1 polymer ?
#
loop_
_entity_poly.entity_id
_entity_poly.type
_entity_poly.pdbx_seq_one_letter_code
_entity_poly.pdbx_strand_id
1 'polypeptide(L)'
;MTPSLLLAVLASGFIYGITPGPGVLAVFGIGAARGRRAGAGFLCGHLLGDVVWCSTALIAIVGAREVGSSAFDVLGVLSGVYLFWLGWRAIRTQRRSSDAPQGAARHPFWHGILFGLTNPKAYPVAVATFTALLSSRAELLTWSMLPSLIFLSFIGGLLAYAILIGVVGAQRVRTVYQRHEILITRLCGVMFIGFAINALAHALPGLLGNKSA
;
A
#
# COMPACT_ATOMS: atom_id res chain seq x y z
N MET A 1 -15.07 14.18 13.50
CA MET A 1 -14.68 13.52 12.24
C MET A 1 -15.95 13.21 11.44
N THR A 2 -15.96 13.52 10.14
CA THR A 2 -17.13 13.22 9.30
C THR A 2 -17.15 11.73 8.91
N PRO A 3 -18.32 11.11 8.73
CA PRO A 3 -18.40 9.70 8.29
C PRO A 3 -17.66 9.45 6.98
N SER A 4 -17.66 10.42 6.06
CA SER A 4 -16.95 10.33 4.77
C SER A 4 -15.44 10.31 4.93
N LEU A 5 -14.87 11.01 5.92
CA LEU A 5 -13.43 10.96 6.22
C LEU A 5 -13.06 9.59 6.82
N LEU A 6 -13.86 9.09 7.76
CA LEU A 6 -13.62 7.78 8.36
C LEU A 6 -13.62 6.67 7.31
N LEU A 7 -14.61 6.69 6.41
CA LEU A 7 -14.70 5.73 5.32
C LEU A 7 -13.52 5.84 4.35
N ALA A 8 -13.08 7.06 4.02
CA ALA A 8 -11.94 7.28 3.13
C ALA A 8 -10.64 6.72 3.73
N VAL A 9 -10.39 6.91 5.04
CA VAL A 9 -9.19 6.39 5.70
C VAL A 9 -9.24 4.87 5.80
N LEU A 10 -10.37 4.29 6.17
CA LEU A 10 -10.55 2.84 6.20
C LEU A 10 -10.34 2.23 4.81
N ALA A 11 -10.95 2.84 3.78
CA ALA A 11 -10.76 2.42 2.40
C ALA A 11 -9.31 2.56 1.94
N SER A 12 -8.60 3.61 2.35
CA SER A 12 -7.16 3.78 2.05
C SER A 12 -6.32 2.64 2.61
N GLY A 13 -6.52 2.30 3.89
CA GLY A 13 -5.83 1.18 4.52
C GLY A 13 -6.17 -0.17 3.86
N PHE A 14 -7.43 -0.36 3.50
CA PHE A 14 -7.88 -1.56 2.80
C PHE A 14 -7.24 -1.68 1.40
N ILE A 15 -7.32 -0.62 0.59
CA ILE A 15 -6.74 -0.59 -0.77
C ILE A 15 -5.24 -0.79 -0.71
N TYR A 16 -4.55 -0.11 0.23
CA TYR A 16 -3.14 -0.31 0.45
C TYR A 16 -2.81 -1.79 0.76
N GLY A 17 -3.53 -2.40 1.70
CA GLY A 17 -3.29 -3.79 2.12
C GLY A 17 -3.61 -4.84 1.06
N ILE A 18 -4.70 -4.65 0.30
CA ILE A 18 -5.11 -5.60 -0.76
C ILE A 18 -4.31 -5.42 -2.05
N THR A 19 -3.66 -4.26 -2.22
CA THR A 19 -2.89 -3.94 -3.44
C THR A 19 -1.77 -4.95 -3.64
N PRO A 20 -1.82 -5.73 -4.72
CA PRO A 20 -0.81 -6.74 -4.99
C PRO A 20 0.60 -6.13 -5.08
N GLY A 21 1.54 -6.86 -4.50
CA GLY A 21 2.92 -6.45 -4.49
C GLY A 21 3.81 -7.57 -3.93
N PRO A 22 5.10 -7.30 -3.67
CA PRO A 22 6.02 -8.32 -3.18
C PRO A 22 5.52 -9.06 -1.93
N GLY A 23 4.80 -8.38 -1.01
CA GLY A 23 4.22 -9.00 0.19
C GLY A 23 3.11 -9.99 -0.13
N VAL A 24 2.22 -9.64 -1.07
CA VAL A 24 1.16 -10.55 -1.53
C VAL A 24 1.74 -11.74 -2.28
N LEU A 25 2.75 -11.53 -3.13
CA LEU A 25 3.48 -12.60 -3.80
C LEU A 25 4.15 -13.55 -2.78
N ALA A 26 4.81 -12.97 -1.77
CA ALA A 26 5.47 -13.74 -0.73
C ALA A 26 4.48 -14.60 0.09
N VAL A 27 3.31 -14.06 0.46
CA VAL A 27 2.30 -14.83 1.21
C VAL A 27 1.73 -15.99 0.39
N PHE A 28 1.52 -15.79 -0.92
CA PHE A 28 1.11 -16.90 -1.80
C PHE A 28 2.19 -17.97 -1.91
N GLY A 29 3.47 -17.58 -2.04
CA GLY A 29 4.61 -18.49 -2.05
C GLY A 29 4.75 -19.28 -0.73
N ILE A 30 4.72 -18.58 0.41
CA ILE A 30 4.81 -19.21 1.75
C ILE A 30 3.59 -20.11 2.01
N GLY A 31 2.40 -19.63 1.69
CA GLY A 31 1.18 -20.42 1.83
C GLY A 31 1.18 -21.67 0.95
N ALA A 32 1.82 -21.57 -0.23
CA ALA A 32 2.02 -22.68 -1.14
C ALA A 32 2.93 -23.75 -0.53
N ALA A 33 4.07 -23.33 -0.01
CA ALA A 33 5.10 -24.24 0.47
C ALA A 33 4.77 -24.82 1.87
N ARG A 34 4.09 -24.05 2.73
CA ARG A 34 3.95 -24.35 4.17
C ARG A 34 2.52 -24.28 4.73
N GLY A 35 1.58 -24.02 3.87
CA GLY A 35 0.17 -23.95 4.25
C GLY A 35 -0.28 -22.61 4.81
N ARG A 36 -1.59 -22.51 5.00
CA ARG A 36 -2.31 -21.29 5.40
C ARG A 36 -1.80 -20.64 6.69
N ARG A 37 -1.44 -21.46 7.69
CA ARG A 37 -0.95 -20.94 8.99
C ARG A 37 0.36 -20.16 8.85
N ALA A 38 1.29 -20.64 8.02
CA ALA A 38 2.55 -19.95 7.76
C ALA A 38 2.32 -18.64 6.99
N GLY A 39 1.44 -18.65 5.99
CA GLY A 39 1.02 -17.46 5.28
C GLY A 39 0.37 -16.42 6.20
N ALA A 40 -0.53 -16.86 7.11
CA ALA A 40 -1.16 -15.99 8.10
C ALA A 40 -0.12 -15.37 9.04
N GLY A 41 0.80 -16.18 9.57
CA GLY A 41 1.90 -15.68 10.42
C GLY A 41 2.75 -14.62 9.72
N PHE A 42 3.08 -14.83 8.43
CA PHE A 42 3.80 -13.84 7.63
C PHE A 42 3.00 -12.53 7.49
N LEU A 43 1.71 -12.60 7.14
CA LEU A 43 0.87 -11.40 6.99
C LEU A 43 0.68 -10.66 8.32
N CYS A 44 0.52 -11.36 9.43
CA CYS A 44 0.46 -10.72 10.75
C CYS A 44 1.74 -9.94 11.06
N GLY A 45 2.91 -10.48 10.74
CA GLY A 45 4.17 -9.77 10.87
C GLY A 45 4.26 -8.59 9.89
N HIS A 46 3.89 -8.79 8.63
CA HIS A 46 3.93 -7.76 7.60
C HIS A 46 3.02 -6.55 7.94
N LEU A 47 1.86 -6.81 8.53
CA LEU A 47 0.93 -5.77 8.97
C LEU A 47 1.57 -4.79 9.97
N LEU A 48 2.48 -5.25 10.83
CA LEU A 48 3.21 -4.34 11.73
C LEU A 48 4.10 -3.37 10.95
N GLY A 49 4.76 -3.83 9.89
CA GLY A 49 5.52 -2.97 8.98
C GLY A 49 4.61 -1.97 8.26
N ASP A 50 3.44 -2.41 7.80
CA ASP A 50 2.47 -1.54 7.14
C ASP A 50 1.93 -0.47 8.08
N VAL A 51 1.66 -0.80 9.35
CA VAL A 51 1.27 0.19 10.37
C VAL A 51 2.32 1.28 10.53
N VAL A 52 3.60 0.91 10.59
CA VAL A 52 4.69 1.89 10.65
C VAL A 52 4.67 2.82 9.44
N TRP A 53 4.61 2.28 8.23
CA TRP A 53 4.65 3.08 7.00
C TRP A 53 3.39 3.90 6.79
N CYS A 54 2.20 3.36 7.07
CA CYS A 54 0.94 4.10 7.01
C CYS A 54 0.91 5.23 8.04
N SER A 55 1.41 4.98 9.26
CA SER A 55 1.53 6.02 10.29
C SER A 55 2.49 7.13 9.86
N THR A 56 3.66 6.76 9.33
CA THR A 56 4.64 7.73 8.83
C THR A 56 4.06 8.55 7.66
N ALA A 57 3.32 7.92 6.76
CA ALA A 57 2.65 8.62 5.67
C ALA A 57 1.58 9.60 6.17
N LEU A 58 0.74 9.20 7.12
CA LEU A 58 -0.27 10.08 7.72
C LEU A 58 0.36 11.25 8.48
N ILE A 59 1.43 11.00 9.24
CA ILE A 59 2.22 12.05 9.92
C ILE A 59 2.79 13.03 8.90
N ALA A 60 3.38 12.54 7.81
CA ALA A 60 3.93 13.38 6.76
C ALA A 60 2.84 14.23 6.08
N ILE A 61 1.66 13.65 5.82
CA ILE A 61 0.54 14.35 5.19
C ILE A 61 0.00 15.46 6.11
N VAL A 62 -0.19 15.18 7.40
CA VAL A 62 -0.66 16.18 8.37
C VAL A 62 0.38 17.27 8.58
N GLY A 63 1.67 16.89 8.72
CA GLY A 63 2.77 17.85 8.90
C GLY A 63 3.00 18.71 7.65
N ALA A 64 2.95 18.15 6.46
CA ALA A 64 3.10 18.90 5.21
C ALA A 64 2.01 19.97 5.05
N ARG A 65 0.80 19.71 5.55
CA ARG A 65 -0.27 20.69 5.57
C ARG A 65 0.05 21.92 6.44
N GLU A 66 0.65 21.71 7.61
CA GLU A 66 1.02 22.82 8.50
C GLU A 66 2.19 23.66 7.99
N VAL A 67 3.12 23.01 7.29
CA VAL A 67 4.25 23.69 6.63
C VAL A 67 3.79 24.51 5.44
N GLY A 68 2.67 24.14 4.82
CA GLY A 68 2.06 24.84 3.71
C GLY A 68 1.70 23.94 2.52
N SER A 69 0.84 24.44 1.65
CA SER A 69 0.37 23.70 0.47
C SER A 69 1.51 23.20 -0.42
N SER A 70 2.59 23.98 -0.55
CA SER A 70 3.75 23.59 -1.36
C SER A 70 4.45 22.33 -0.85
N ALA A 71 4.55 22.14 0.48
CA ALA A 71 5.13 20.92 1.04
C ALA A 71 4.26 19.67 0.73
N PHE A 72 2.94 19.84 0.78
CA PHE A 72 1.99 18.80 0.41
C PHE A 72 2.09 18.45 -1.10
N ASP A 73 2.20 19.48 -1.94
CA ASP A 73 2.35 19.32 -3.38
C ASP A 73 3.68 18.61 -3.74
N VAL A 74 4.80 18.98 -3.08
CA VAL A 74 6.10 18.28 -3.23
C VAL A 74 5.98 16.81 -2.86
N LEU A 75 5.35 16.48 -1.73
CA LEU A 75 5.14 15.11 -1.29
C LEU A 75 4.30 14.33 -2.31
N GLY A 76 3.26 14.96 -2.84
CA GLY A 76 2.40 14.39 -3.90
C GLY A 76 3.17 14.09 -5.19
N VAL A 77 4.02 15.02 -5.65
CA VAL A 77 4.85 14.83 -6.84
C VAL A 77 5.86 13.71 -6.64
N LEU A 78 6.61 13.70 -5.54
CA LEU A 78 7.60 12.66 -5.26
C LEU A 78 6.96 11.27 -5.22
N SER A 79 5.82 11.15 -4.54
CA SER A 79 5.07 9.90 -4.45
C SER A 79 4.50 9.48 -5.79
N GLY A 80 3.98 10.44 -6.57
CA GLY A 80 3.46 10.19 -7.92
C GLY A 80 4.53 9.69 -8.88
N VAL A 81 5.69 10.35 -8.93
CA VAL A 81 6.84 9.92 -9.76
C VAL A 81 7.29 8.50 -9.38
N TYR A 82 7.41 8.23 -8.08
CA TYR A 82 7.81 6.89 -7.62
C TYR A 82 6.77 5.82 -7.97
N LEU A 83 5.47 6.12 -7.82
CA LEU A 83 4.41 5.19 -8.21
C LEU A 83 4.39 4.94 -9.71
N PHE A 84 4.63 5.96 -10.52
CA PHE A 84 4.75 5.80 -11.96
C PHE A 84 5.88 4.84 -12.32
N TRP A 85 7.07 5.05 -11.73
CA TRP A 85 8.21 4.17 -11.92
C TRP A 85 7.91 2.72 -11.48
N LEU A 86 7.26 2.55 -10.31
CA LEU A 86 6.87 1.24 -9.79
C LEU A 86 5.87 0.54 -10.71
N GLY A 87 4.86 1.28 -11.18
CA GLY A 87 3.85 0.79 -12.12
C GLY A 87 4.45 0.38 -13.45
N TRP A 88 5.35 1.20 -13.97
CA TRP A 88 6.09 0.90 -15.20
C TRP A 88 6.93 -0.37 -15.09
N ARG A 89 7.65 -0.55 -13.99
CA ARG A 89 8.38 -1.79 -13.71
C ARG A 89 7.45 -3.00 -13.61
N ALA A 90 6.31 -2.85 -12.96
CA ALA A 90 5.34 -3.94 -12.83
C ALA A 90 4.76 -4.36 -14.18
N ILE A 91 4.46 -3.41 -15.08
CA ILE A 91 3.98 -3.71 -16.44
C ILE A 91 5.05 -4.44 -17.26
N ARG A 92 6.32 -4.08 -17.10
CA ARG A 92 7.44 -4.71 -17.80
C ARG A 92 7.95 -6.01 -17.17
N THR A 93 7.31 -6.46 -16.09
CA THR A 93 7.70 -7.71 -15.43
C THR A 93 7.53 -8.89 -16.38
N GLN A 94 8.61 -9.67 -16.51
CA GLN A 94 8.63 -10.97 -17.20
C GLN A 94 8.62 -12.08 -16.16
N ARG A 95 8.25 -13.30 -16.57
CA ARG A 95 8.21 -14.46 -15.69
C ARG A 95 9.61 -14.70 -15.11
N ARG A 96 9.80 -14.41 -13.83
CA ARG A 96 10.97 -14.89 -13.09
C ARG A 96 10.69 -16.32 -12.67
N SER A 97 11.64 -17.22 -12.91
CA SER A 97 11.65 -18.52 -12.26
C SER A 97 11.48 -18.27 -10.74
N SER A 98 10.50 -18.94 -10.17
CA SER A 98 10.06 -18.75 -8.78
C SER A 98 11.11 -19.28 -7.80
N ASP A 99 12.19 -18.53 -7.63
CA ASP A 99 13.01 -18.64 -6.42
C ASP A 99 12.25 -17.92 -5.30
N ALA A 100 11.21 -18.58 -4.77
CA ALA A 100 10.69 -18.20 -3.49
C ALA A 100 11.85 -18.25 -2.48
N PRO A 101 12.07 -17.20 -1.67
CA PRO A 101 13.16 -17.19 -0.71
C PRO A 101 13.03 -18.42 0.21
N GLN A 102 13.84 -19.44 -0.05
CA GLN A 102 13.80 -20.71 0.70
C GLN A 102 14.12 -20.54 2.20
N GLY A 103 14.68 -19.38 2.58
CA GLY A 103 14.97 -19.03 3.97
C GLY A 103 13.79 -18.49 4.79
N ALA A 104 12.68 -18.08 4.16
CA ALA A 104 11.49 -17.51 4.83
C ALA A 104 10.76 -18.49 5.77
N ALA A 105 11.29 -19.64 5.92
CA ALA A 105 10.55 -20.83 6.29
C ALA A 105 10.48 -21.11 7.78
N ARG A 106 11.46 -20.72 8.60
CA ARG A 106 11.47 -21.10 10.03
C ARG A 106 10.59 -20.23 10.92
N HIS A 107 10.53 -18.92 10.66
CA HIS A 107 9.80 -17.95 11.48
C HIS A 107 8.99 -16.99 10.61
N PRO A 108 7.83 -17.39 10.05
CA PRO A 108 7.05 -16.58 9.11
C PRO A 108 6.69 -15.20 9.64
N PHE A 109 6.34 -15.09 10.91
CA PHE A 109 5.98 -13.82 11.55
C PHE A 109 7.14 -12.81 11.55
N TRP A 110 8.31 -13.19 12.03
CA TRP A 110 9.50 -12.31 12.07
C TRP A 110 9.96 -11.93 10.66
N HIS A 111 9.87 -12.90 9.75
CA HIS A 111 10.16 -12.64 8.34
C HIS A 111 9.16 -11.65 7.73
N GLY A 112 7.90 -11.74 8.13
CA GLY A 112 6.86 -10.78 7.74
C GLY A 112 7.17 -9.37 8.23
N ILE A 113 7.57 -9.21 9.50
CA ILE A 113 7.98 -7.91 10.05
C ILE A 113 9.14 -7.32 9.25
N LEU A 114 10.22 -8.09 9.10
CA LEU A 114 11.39 -7.62 8.37
C LEU A 114 11.04 -7.23 6.93
N PHE A 115 10.25 -8.08 6.27
CA PHE A 115 9.81 -7.83 4.91
C PHE A 115 8.93 -6.57 4.81
N GLY A 116 7.98 -6.37 5.72
CA GLY A 116 7.13 -5.18 5.76
C GLY A 116 7.94 -3.90 5.98
N LEU A 117 8.87 -3.90 6.94
CA LEU A 117 9.71 -2.76 7.26
C LEU A 117 10.72 -2.41 6.14
N THR A 118 11.25 -3.42 5.46
CA THR A 118 12.22 -3.22 4.37
C THR A 118 11.58 -3.07 2.99
N ASN A 119 10.26 -3.09 2.90
CA ASN A 119 9.54 -3.00 1.63
C ASN A 119 9.65 -1.58 1.03
N PRO A 120 10.44 -1.36 -0.04
CA PRO A 120 10.73 -0.02 -0.56
C PRO A 120 9.49 0.68 -1.14
N LYS A 121 8.44 -0.09 -1.49
CA LYS A 121 7.20 0.48 -2.02
C LYS A 121 6.23 0.96 -0.93
N ALA A 122 6.41 0.52 0.32
CA ALA A 122 5.40 0.67 1.36
C ALA A 122 5.06 2.15 1.62
N TYR A 123 6.06 2.96 1.93
CA TYR A 123 5.86 4.38 2.20
C TYR A 123 5.28 5.17 1.02
N PRO A 124 5.87 5.12 -0.19
CA PRO A 124 5.33 5.87 -1.34
C PRO A 124 3.92 5.43 -1.76
N VAL A 125 3.61 4.13 -1.69
CA VAL A 125 2.25 3.65 -1.97
C VAL A 125 1.27 4.12 -0.91
N ALA A 126 1.65 4.11 0.38
CA ALA A 126 0.83 4.65 1.45
C ALA A 126 0.55 6.15 1.24
N VAL A 127 1.60 6.96 1.04
CA VAL A 127 1.45 8.41 0.78
C VAL A 127 0.52 8.66 -0.40
N ALA A 128 0.75 8.02 -1.53
CA ALA A 128 -0.06 8.26 -2.73
C ALA A 128 -1.52 7.80 -2.56
N THR A 129 -1.75 6.66 -1.90
CA THR A 129 -3.11 6.18 -1.63
C THR A 129 -3.85 7.12 -0.69
N PHE A 130 -3.23 7.53 0.41
CA PHE A 130 -3.83 8.48 1.34
C PHE A 130 -4.02 9.85 0.71
N THR A 131 -3.04 10.37 -0.03
CA THR A 131 -3.17 11.64 -0.74
C THR A 131 -4.33 11.59 -1.74
N ALA A 132 -4.43 10.54 -2.56
CA ALA A 132 -5.50 10.40 -3.55
C ALA A 132 -6.90 10.38 -2.92
N LEU A 133 -7.07 9.74 -1.76
CA LEU A 133 -8.38 9.59 -1.11
C LEU A 133 -8.69 10.69 -0.08
N LEU A 134 -7.68 11.38 0.42
CA LEU A 134 -7.84 12.41 1.45
C LEU A 134 -7.63 13.84 0.93
N SER A 135 -7.17 14.04 -0.32
CA SER A 135 -6.89 15.36 -0.88
C SER A 135 -8.07 16.33 -0.77
N SER A 136 -9.28 15.87 -1.10
CA SER A 136 -10.52 16.67 -1.00
C SER A 136 -10.94 16.97 0.45
N ARG A 137 -10.25 16.43 1.45
CA ARG A 137 -10.54 16.55 2.89
C ARG A 137 -9.30 16.93 3.69
N ALA A 138 -8.23 17.33 3.02
CA ALA A 138 -6.95 17.66 3.65
C ALA A 138 -7.12 18.73 4.75
N GLU A 139 -8.03 19.68 4.56
CA GLU A 139 -8.33 20.75 5.52
C GLU A 139 -8.90 20.22 6.86
N LEU A 140 -9.47 19.03 6.86
CA LEU A 140 -10.03 18.41 8.07
C LEU A 140 -8.99 17.62 8.87
N LEU A 141 -7.81 17.38 8.31
CA LEU A 141 -6.77 16.56 8.95
C LEU A 141 -6.03 17.40 10.01
N THR A 142 -6.00 16.91 11.24
CA THR A 142 -5.32 17.54 12.37
C THR A 142 -4.51 16.51 13.15
N TRP A 143 -3.51 16.97 13.90
CA TRP A 143 -2.69 16.12 14.77
C TRP A 143 -3.50 15.31 15.78
N SER A 144 -4.55 15.92 16.34
CA SER A 144 -5.44 15.24 17.30
C SER A 144 -6.20 14.07 16.71
N MET A 145 -6.35 14.03 15.38
CA MET A 145 -7.03 12.93 14.68
C MET A 145 -6.10 11.76 14.36
N LEU A 146 -4.77 11.94 14.39
CA LEU A 146 -3.82 10.91 13.98
C LEU A 146 -4.06 9.54 14.63
N PRO A 147 -4.28 9.40 15.94
CA PRO A 147 -4.53 8.09 16.54
C PRO A 147 -5.73 7.37 15.90
N SER A 148 -6.81 8.10 15.65
CA SER A 148 -8.01 7.55 15.02
C SER A 148 -7.79 7.21 13.54
N LEU A 149 -7.04 8.04 12.81
CA LEU A 149 -6.70 7.79 11.40
C LEU A 149 -5.81 6.55 11.26
N ILE A 150 -4.79 6.42 12.12
CA ILE A 150 -3.89 5.26 12.17
C ILE A 150 -4.70 4.00 12.51
N PHE A 151 -5.56 4.08 13.53
CA PHE A 151 -6.40 2.94 13.93
C PHE A 151 -7.35 2.50 12.81
N LEU A 152 -8.02 3.43 12.14
CA LEU A 152 -8.90 3.10 11.01
C LEU A 152 -8.15 2.53 9.82
N SER A 153 -6.98 3.08 9.50
CA SER A 153 -6.10 2.54 8.46
C SER A 153 -5.67 1.10 8.80
N PHE A 154 -5.30 0.85 10.05
CA PHE A 154 -4.98 -0.49 10.55
C PHE A 154 -6.16 -1.45 10.37
N ILE A 155 -7.39 -1.05 10.74
CA ILE A 155 -8.59 -1.88 10.54
C ILE A 155 -8.80 -2.18 9.05
N GLY A 156 -8.63 -1.19 8.17
CA GLY A 156 -8.70 -1.39 6.72
C GLY A 156 -7.68 -2.44 6.23
N GLY A 157 -6.43 -2.32 6.66
CA GLY A 157 -5.36 -3.28 6.35
C GLY A 157 -5.65 -4.67 6.91
N LEU A 158 -6.17 -4.75 8.15
CA LEU A 158 -6.55 -6.01 8.78
C LEU A 158 -7.66 -6.73 8.00
N LEU A 159 -8.67 -6.01 7.53
CA LEU A 159 -9.74 -6.56 6.68
C LEU A 159 -9.18 -7.09 5.36
N ALA A 160 -8.29 -6.34 4.71
CA ALA A 160 -7.61 -6.78 3.49
C ALA A 160 -6.83 -8.08 3.73
N TYR A 161 -6.09 -8.15 4.82
CA TYR A 161 -5.29 -9.34 5.16
C TYR A 161 -6.13 -10.53 5.60
N ALA A 162 -7.27 -10.31 6.26
CA ALA A 162 -8.23 -11.37 6.56
C ALA A 162 -8.74 -12.03 5.26
N ILE A 163 -9.05 -11.22 4.25
CA ILE A 163 -9.43 -11.73 2.92
C ILE A 163 -8.27 -12.50 2.28
N LEU A 164 -7.06 -11.94 2.27
CA LEU A 164 -5.88 -12.60 1.70
C LEU A 164 -5.60 -13.95 2.38
N ILE A 165 -5.70 -14.04 3.71
CA ILE A 165 -5.54 -15.29 4.46
C ILE A 165 -6.63 -16.31 4.09
N GLY A 166 -7.86 -15.84 3.93
CA GLY A 166 -8.98 -16.67 3.47
C GLY A 166 -8.70 -17.28 2.09
N VAL A 167 -8.24 -16.42 1.18
CA VAL A 167 -7.98 -16.76 -0.22
C VAL A 167 -6.75 -17.67 -0.37
N VAL A 168 -5.66 -17.38 0.33
CA VAL A 168 -4.40 -18.17 0.28
C VAL A 168 -4.61 -19.61 0.75
N GLY A 169 -5.61 -19.86 1.61
CA GLY A 169 -5.97 -21.21 2.06
C GLY A 169 -6.64 -22.07 0.98
N ALA A 170 -7.16 -21.48 -0.10
CA ALA A 170 -7.87 -22.19 -1.15
C ALA A 170 -6.91 -22.64 -2.27
N GLN A 171 -6.75 -23.94 -2.44
CA GLN A 171 -5.87 -24.54 -3.47
C GLN A 171 -6.16 -23.98 -4.87
N ARG A 172 -7.45 -23.87 -5.25
CA ARG A 172 -7.87 -23.35 -6.55
C ARG A 172 -7.40 -21.91 -6.78
N VAL A 173 -7.57 -21.05 -5.78
CA VAL A 173 -7.17 -19.65 -5.88
C VAL A 173 -5.66 -19.50 -6.00
N ARG A 174 -4.91 -20.32 -5.29
CA ARG A 174 -3.46 -20.38 -5.37
C ARG A 174 -2.98 -20.77 -6.76
N THR A 175 -3.58 -21.81 -7.35
CA THR A 175 -3.26 -22.25 -8.72
C THR A 175 -3.59 -21.17 -9.75
N VAL A 176 -4.76 -20.54 -9.64
CA VAL A 176 -5.17 -19.44 -10.52
C VAL A 176 -4.22 -18.26 -10.39
N TYR A 177 -3.87 -17.88 -9.15
CA TYR A 177 -2.92 -16.78 -8.90
C TYR A 177 -1.56 -17.08 -9.55
N GLN A 178 -0.98 -18.25 -9.31
CA GLN A 178 0.31 -18.65 -9.90
C GLN A 178 0.26 -18.68 -11.43
N ARG A 179 -0.86 -19.12 -12.00
CA ARG A 179 -1.06 -19.13 -13.45
C ARG A 179 -1.13 -17.74 -14.05
N HIS A 180 -1.72 -16.77 -13.33
CA HIS A 180 -1.97 -15.42 -13.81
C HIS A 180 -1.10 -14.36 -13.11
N GLU A 181 -0.03 -14.77 -12.41
CA GLU A 181 0.85 -13.91 -11.64
C GLU A 181 1.31 -12.67 -12.43
N ILE A 182 1.76 -12.87 -13.67
CA ILE A 182 2.22 -11.78 -14.55
C ILE A 182 1.07 -10.83 -14.89
N LEU A 183 -0.09 -11.37 -15.24
CA LEU A 183 -1.26 -10.56 -15.57
C LEU A 183 -1.67 -9.71 -14.37
N ILE A 184 -1.76 -10.32 -13.19
CA ILE A 184 -2.09 -9.63 -11.93
C ILE A 184 -1.05 -8.54 -11.66
N THR A 185 0.24 -8.84 -11.76
CA THR A 185 1.32 -7.87 -11.54
C THR A 185 1.22 -6.69 -12.52
N ARG A 186 0.92 -6.94 -13.79
CA ARG A 186 0.74 -5.88 -14.81
C ARG A 186 -0.49 -5.03 -14.55
N LEU A 187 -1.62 -5.64 -14.18
CA LEU A 187 -2.84 -4.90 -13.80
C LEU A 187 -2.58 -3.98 -12.60
N CYS A 188 -1.82 -4.45 -11.62
CA CYS A 188 -1.41 -3.61 -10.50
C CYS A 188 -0.48 -2.48 -10.95
N GLY A 189 0.38 -2.73 -11.92
CA GLY A 189 1.20 -1.69 -12.54
C GLY A 189 0.34 -0.60 -13.19
N VAL A 190 -0.71 -0.97 -13.90
CA VAL A 190 -1.67 -0.02 -14.48
C VAL A 190 -2.36 0.80 -13.39
N MET A 191 -2.79 0.14 -12.30
CA MET A 191 -3.40 0.82 -11.15
C MET A 191 -2.44 1.82 -10.49
N PHE A 192 -1.16 1.45 -10.30
CA PHE A 192 -0.14 2.37 -9.78
C PHE A 192 0.08 3.57 -10.68
N ILE A 193 0.08 3.38 -12.01
CA ILE A 193 0.17 4.49 -12.96
C ILE A 193 -1.07 5.39 -12.85
N GLY A 194 -2.26 4.82 -12.68
CA GLY A 194 -3.48 5.60 -12.43
C GLY A 194 -3.38 6.46 -11.17
N PHE A 195 -2.91 5.90 -10.05
CA PHE A 195 -2.66 6.67 -8.82
C PHE A 195 -1.57 7.72 -9.01
N ALA A 196 -0.50 7.41 -9.76
CA ALA A 196 0.56 8.34 -10.07
C ALA A 196 0.04 9.56 -10.85
N ILE A 197 -0.74 9.31 -11.91
CA ILE A 197 -1.35 10.38 -12.71
C ILE A 197 -2.26 11.24 -11.84
N ASN A 198 -3.10 10.63 -11.01
CA ASN A 198 -3.97 11.36 -10.09
C ASN A 198 -3.18 12.22 -9.10
N ALA A 199 -2.14 11.67 -8.47
CA ALA A 199 -1.28 12.41 -7.54
C ALA A 199 -0.57 13.58 -8.22
N LEU A 200 -0.01 13.36 -9.41
CA LEU A 200 0.67 14.41 -10.19
C LEU A 200 -0.29 15.49 -10.68
N ALA A 201 -1.49 15.10 -11.15
CA ALA A 201 -2.50 16.07 -11.62
C ALA A 201 -2.97 17.02 -10.50
N HIS A 202 -3.00 16.56 -9.24
CA HIS A 202 -3.37 17.40 -8.11
C HIS A 202 -2.21 18.24 -7.56
N ALA A 203 -0.98 17.70 -7.59
CA ALA A 203 0.17 18.35 -6.97
C ALA A 203 0.91 19.33 -7.91
N LEU A 204 1.01 19.03 -9.21
CA LEU A 204 1.74 19.88 -10.16
C LEU A 204 1.20 21.31 -10.29
N PRO A 205 -0.13 21.55 -10.40
CA PRO A 205 -0.66 22.91 -10.47
C PRO A 205 -0.29 23.76 -9.26
N GLY A 206 -0.25 23.15 -8.06
CA GLY A 206 0.17 23.82 -6.83
C GLY A 206 1.61 24.29 -6.85
N LEU A 207 2.53 23.48 -7.41
CA LEU A 207 3.95 23.81 -7.54
C LEU A 207 4.24 24.81 -8.66
N LEU A 208 3.46 24.78 -9.73
CA LEU A 208 3.63 25.69 -10.88
C LEU A 208 2.97 27.05 -10.67
N GLY A 209 2.41 27.32 -9.49
CA GLY A 209 1.73 28.58 -9.18
C GLY A 209 0.38 28.75 -9.90
N ASN A 210 -0.10 27.73 -10.57
CA ASN A 210 -1.30 27.77 -11.41
C ASN A 210 -2.53 27.29 -10.61
N LYS A 211 -2.70 27.79 -9.36
CA LYS A 211 -3.95 27.59 -8.63
C LYS A 211 -5.00 28.45 -9.35
N SER A 212 -5.80 27.85 -10.21
CA SER A 212 -7.05 28.44 -10.67
C SER A 212 -7.86 28.85 -9.44
N ALA A 213 -8.08 30.15 -9.32
CA ALA A 213 -8.90 30.79 -8.30
C ALA A 213 -10.31 30.19 -8.28
#